data_219c1836fd20f677c591a3ce414f0d6b
#
_entry.id   219c1836fd20f677c591a3ce414f0d6b
#
_cell.length_a   1.000
_cell.length_b   1.000
_cell.length_c   1.000
_cell.angle_alpha   90.00
_cell.angle_beta   90.00
_cell.angle_gamma   90.00
#
_symmetry.space_group_name_H-M   'P 1'
#
loop_
_entity.id
_entity.type
_entity.pdbx_description
1 polymer ?
#
loop_
_entity_poly.entity_id
_entity_poly.type
_entity_poly.pdbx_seq_one_letter_code
_entity_poly.pdbx_strand_id
1 'polypeptide(L)'
;MKIALTERFQSDVRALGAEERAAVFEALLALPRSIGAPHLHAGLGMRKIHRTGIWEARVGLGLRLVFAFADDTLTLVRVGDHDEVRRFLRGL
;
A
#
# COMPACT_ATOMS: atom_id res chain seq x y z
N MET A 1 -16.09 4.19 4.08
CA MET A 1 -14.77 3.60 4.39
C MET A 1 -13.88 4.62 5.08
N LYS A 2 -13.23 4.22 6.15
CA LYS A 2 -12.25 5.04 6.85
C LYS A 2 -10.86 4.73 6.30
N ILE A 3 -10.03 5.76 6.14
CA ILE A 3 -8.63 5.60 5.72
C ILE A 3 -7.73 6.09 6.85
N ALA A 4 -6.84 5.22 7.31
CA ALA A 4 -5.90 5.55 8.37
C ALA A 4 -4.47 5.51 7.81
N LEU A 5 -3.66 6.49 8.17
CA LEU A 5 -2.27 6.58 7.75
C LEU A 5 -1.39 6.42 8.98
N THR A 6 -0.58 5.37 9.02
CA THR A 6 0.37 5.20 10.12
C THR A 6 1.45 6.27 10.04
N GLU A 7 2.10 6.55 11.17
CA GLU A 7 3.22 7.49 11.20
C GLU A 7 4.35 7.03 10.30
N ARG A 8 4.59 5.72 10.25
CA ARG A 8 5.64 5.16 9.39
C ARG A 8 5.34 5.38 7.91
N PHE A 9 4.09 5.17 7.49
CA PHE A 9 3.68 5.44 6.12
C PHE A 9 3.91 6.91 5.77
N GLN A 10 3.51 7.82 6.65
CA GLN A 10 3.67 9.25 6.42
C GLN A 10 5.16 9.63 6.31
N SER A 11 6.00 9.02 7.15
CA SER A 11 7.45 9.22 7.08
C SER A 11 8.01 8.70 5.75
N ASP A 12 7.57 7.52 5.32
CA ASP A 12 7.99 6.96 4.03
C ASP A 12 7.65 7.91 2.88
N VAL A 13 6.42 8.45 2.87
CA VAL A 13 5.96 9.36 1.81
C VAL A 13 6.80 10.64 1.79
N ARG A 14 7.11 11.18 2.95
CA ARG A 14 7.92 12.41 3.03
C ARG A 14 9.32 12.22 2.45
N ALA A 15 9.85 11.00 2.50
CA ALA A 15 11.17 10.69 1.99
C ALA A 15 11.21 10.49 0.46
N LEU A 16 10.05 10.38 -0.18
CA LEU A 16 9.97 10.16 -1.63
C LEU A 16 10.17 11.46 -2.41
N GLY A 17 10.62 11.32 -3.67
CA GLY A 17 10.62 12.44 -4.60
C GLY A 17 9.20 12.80 -5.05
N ALA A 18 9.07 13.94 -5.73
CA ALA A 18 7.77 14.48 -6.13
C ALA A 18 6.98 13.53 -7.03
N GLU A 19 7.65 12.91 -8.01
CA GLU A 19 6.99 11.99 -8.95
C GLU A 19 6.49 10.73 -8.25
N GLU A 20 7.31 10.15 -7.37
CA GLU A 20 6.94 8.97 -6.62
C GLU A 20 5.80 9.27 -5.64
N ARG A 21 5.85 10.44 -5.01
CA ARG A 21 4.80 10.86 -4.09
C ARG A 21 3.46 11.02 -4.80
N ALA A 22 3.46 11.61 -6.00
CA ALA A 22 2.26 11.74 -6.81
C ALA A 22 1.70 10.36 -7.19
N ALA A 23 2.57 9.41 -7.54
CA ALA A 23 2.16 8.05 -7.88
C ALA A 23 1.54 7.33 -6.68
N VAL A 24 2.07 7.56 -5.47
CA VAL A 24 1.51 6.98 -4.24
C VAL A 24 0.11 7.53 -4.00
N PHE A 25 -0.10 8.84 -4.14
CA PHE A 25 -1.42 9.43 -3.94
C PHE A 25 -2.43 8.92 -4.97
N GLU A 26 -2.00 8.73 -6.21
CA GLU A 26 -2.86 8.18 -7.24
C GLU A 26 -3.31 6.75 -6.89
N ALA A 27 -2.37 5.91 -6.45
CA ALA A 27 -2.68 4.56 -5.99
C ALA A 27 -3.60 4.58 -4.77
N LEU A 28 -3.35 5.48 -3.83
CA LEU A 28 -4.17 5.62 -2.62
C LEU A 28 -5.63 5.94 -2.98
N LEU A 29 -5.85 6.78 -3.97
CA LEU A 29 -7.22 7.12 -4.41
C LEU A 29 -7.90 5.96 -5.13
N ALA A 30 -7.12 5.09 -5.79
CA ALA A 30 -7.67 3.96 -6.51
C ALA A 30 -8.02 2.78 -5.60
N LEU A 31 -7.33 2.62 -4.47
CA LEU A 31 -7.50 1.47 -3.57
C LEU A 31 -8.93 1.29 -3.07
N PRO A 32 -9.64 2.32 -2.55
CA PRO A 32 -10.99 2.13 -2.03
C PRO A 32 -11.96 1.58 -3.06
N ARG A 33 -11.80 1.95 -4.33
CA ARG A 33 -12.66 1.44 -5.40
C ARG A 33 -12.35 0.00 -5.77
N SER A 34 -11.13 -0.46 -5.50
CA SER A 34 -10.67 -1.80 -5.86
C SER A 34 -11.00 -2.83 -4.79
N ILE A 35 -11.11 -2.42 -3.54
CA ILE A 35 -11.45 -3.31 -2.44
C ILE A 35 -12.88 -3.81 -2.65
N GLY A 36 -13.06 -5.13 -2.64
CA GLY A 36 -14.35 -5.75 -2.91
C GLY A 36 -14.66 -5.90 -4.40
N ALA A 37 -13.77 -5.47 -5.29
CA ALA A 37 -13.91 -5.62 -6.73
C ALA A 37 -12.70 -6.37 -7.30
N PRO A 38 -12.66 -7.71 -7.18
CA PRO A 38 -11.47 -8.51 -7.53
C PRO A 38 -10.95 -8.31 -8.94
N HIS A 39 -11.82 -7.98 -9.88
CA HIS A 39 -11.43 -7.76 -11.27
C HIS A 39 -10.52 -6.54 -11.45
N LEU A 40 -10.47 -5.64 -10.47
CA LEU A 40 -9.59 -4.47 -10.49
C LEU A 40 -8.24 -4.73 -9.81
N HIS A 41 -8.12 -5.81 -9.05
CA HIS A 41 -6.90 -6.10 -8.29
C HIS A 41 -5.67 -6.29 -9.17
N ALA A 42 -5.84 -6.95 -10.32
CA ALA A 42 -4.73 -7.21 -11.24
C ALA A 42 -4.10 -5.92 -11.76
N GLY A 43 -4.91 -4.89 -12.03
CA GLY A 43 -4.42 -3.61 -12.53
C GLY A 43 -3.56 -2.87 -11.52
N LEU A 44 -3.85 -3.02 -10.23
CA LEU A 44 -3.06 -2.44 -9.15
C LEU A 44 -2.00 -3.38 -8.61
N GLY A 45 -1.96 -4.63 -9.10
CA GLY A 45 -1.06 -5.63 -8.56
C GLY A 45 -1.34 -5.95 -7.10
N MET A 46 -2.60 -5.86 -6.68
CA MET A 46 -2.99 -6.14 -5.30
C MET A 46 -2.88 -7.62 -5.00
N ARG A 47 -2.17 -7.94 -3.91
CA ARG A 47 -2.09 -9.31 -3.42
C ARG A 47 -1.84 -9.35 -1.93
N LYS A 48 -2.33 -10.40 -1.28
CA LYS A 48 -2.06 -10.64 0.14
C LYS A 48 -0.64 -11.17 0.27
N ILE A 49 0.16 -10.54 1.12
CA ILE A 49 1.58 -10.87 1.27
C ILE A 49 1.93 -11.44 2.64
N HIS A 50 0.98 -11.45 3.57
CA HIS A 50 1.20 -12.03 4.90
C HIS A 50 -0.11 -12.54 5.47
N ARG A 51 -0.04 -13.63 6.23
CA ARG A 51 -1.20 -14.29 6.84
C ARG A 51 -1.96 -13.41 7.83
N THR A 52 -1.34 -12.35 8.32
CA THR A 52 -1.98 -11.40 9.25
C THR A 52 -2.92 -10.41 8.55
N GLY A 53 -3.18 -10.58 7.26
CA GLY A 53 -4.07 -9.68 6.53
C GLY A 53 -3.35 -8.46 5.96
N ILE A 54 -2.06 -8.59 5.71
CA ILE A 54 -1.26 -7.54 5.09
C ILE A 54 -1.24 -7.76 3.58
N TRP A 55 -1.51 -6.69 2.84
CA TRP A 55 -1.58 -6.69 1.38
C TRP A 55 -0.59 -5.70 0.80
N GLU A 56 -0.26 -5.88 -0.47
CA GLU A 56 0.50 -4.88 -1.21
C GLU A 56 -0.19 -4.53 -2.52
N ALA A 57 0.10 -3.32 -3.01
CA ALA A 57 -0.27 -2.87 -4.34
C ALA A 57 0.95 -2.23 -4.99
N ARG A 58 1.05 -2.33 -6.32
CA ARG A 58 2.16 -1.71 -7.05
C ARG A 58 1.92 -0.21 -7.21
N VAL A 59 3.01 0.55 -7.10
CA VAL A 59 3.00 1.99 -7.34
C VAL A 59 4.14 2.29 -8.31
N GLY A 60 3.81 2.70 -9.53
CA GLY A 60 4.83 2.89 -10.57
C GLY A 60 5.58 1.60 -10.84
N LEU A 61 6.87 1.71 -11.15
CA LEU A 61 7.70 0.56 -11.53
C LEU A 61 8.46 -0.06 -10.37
N GLY A 62 8.76 0.71 -9.33
CA GLY A 62 9.67 0.27 -8.28
C GLY A 62 9.12 0.28 -6.87
N LEU A 63 7.94 0.82 -6.64
CA LEU A 63 7.41 0.94 -5.29
C LEU A 63 6.27 -0.04 -5.02
N ARG A 64 6.12 -0.39 -3.75
CA ARG A 64 5.02 -1.19 -3.22
C ARG A 64 4.35 -0.43 -2.08
N LEU A 65 3.04 -0.40 -2.10
CA LEU A 65 2.21 0.19 -1.07
C LEU A 65 1.69 -0.96 -0.20
N VAL A 66 2.01 -0.94 1.10
CA VAL A 66 1.62 -1.98 2.05
C VAL A 66 0.43 -1.48 2.85
N PHE A 67 -0.63 -2.28 2.91
CA PHE A 67 -1.86 -1.87 3.57
C PHE A 67 -2.58 -3.07 4.20
N ALA A 68 -3.50 -2.76 5.10
CA ALA A 68 -4.42 -3.73 5.69
C ALA A 68 -5.83 -3.20 5.54
N PHE A 69 -6.80 -4.10 5.41
CA PHE A 69 -8.20 -3.73 5.35
C PHE A 69 -9.00 -4.61 6.31
N ALA A 70 -9.65 -3.98 7.28
CA ALA A 70 -10.51 -4.66 8.25
C ALA A 70 -11.48 -3.64 8.85
N ASP A 71 -12.68 -4.11 9.20
CA ASP A 71 -13.69 -3.27 9.87
C ASP A 71 -13.96 -1.95 9.13
N ASP A 72 -14.11 -2.06 7.81
CA ASP A 72 -14.34 -0.92 6.92
C ASP A 72 -13.27 0.18 7.03
N THR A 73 -12.06 -0.21 7.45
CA THR A 73 -10.92 0.71 7.56
C THR A 73 -9.77 0.20 6.70
N LEU A 74 -9.27 1.09 5.84
CA LEU A 74 -8.08 0.86 5.05
C LEU A 74 -6.92 1.54 5.78
N THR A 75 -5.96 0.75 6.25
CA THR A 75 -4.80 1.26 6.97
C THR A 75 -3.56 1.19 6.09
N LEU A 76 -2.96 2.33 5.79
CA LEU A 76 -1.72 2.41 5.02
C LEU A 76 -0.54 2.25 5.98
N VAL A 77 0.24 1.17 5.77
CA VAL A 77 1.25 0.73 6.73
C VAL A 77 2.66 1.18 6.33
N ARG A 78 3.02 0.96 5.08
CA ARG A 78 4.34 1.31 4.56
C ARG A 78 4.25 1.61 3.07
N VAL A 79 5.22 2.35 2.56
CA VAL A 79 5.53 2.38 1.13
C VAL A 79 7.05 2.33 0.99
N GLY A 80 7.52 1.52 0.05
CA GLY A 80 8.95 1.35 -0.18
C GLY A 80 9.19 0.46 -1.38
N ASP A 81 10.46 0.20 -1.67
CA ASP A 81 10.83 -0.72 -2.74
C ASP A 81 10.64 -2.17 -2.29
N HIS A 82 10.88 -3.09 -3.23
CA HIS A 82 10.70 -4.52 -2.98
C HIS A 82 11.51 -5.00 -1.76
N ASP A 83 12.76 -4.58 -1.64
CA ASP A 83 13.64 -5.01 -0.55
C ASP A 83 13.20 -4.44 0.80
N GLU A 84 12.74 -3.20 0.81
CA GLU A 84 12.22 -2.58 2.04
C GLU A 84 10.97 -3.29 2.54
N VAL A 85 10.07 -3.67 1.63
CA VAL A 85 8.86 -4.41 1.99
C VAL A 85 9.23 -5.81 2.51
N ARG A 86 10.18 -6.49 1.88
CA ARG A 86 10.64 -7.79 2.37
C ARG A 86 11.22 -7.71 3.78
N ARG A 87 12.01 -6.67 4.07
CA ARG A 87 12.55 -6.46 5.42
C ARG A 87 11.43 -6.21 6.43
N PHE A 88 10.43 -5.43 6.04
CA PHE A 88 9.26 -5.20 6.89
C PHE A 88 8.56 -6.51 7.24
N LEU A 89 8.33 -7.37 6.26
CA LEU A 89 7.65 -8.65 6.47
C LEU A 89 8.43 -9.57 7.41
N ARG A 90 9.76 -9.54 7.35
CA ARG A 90 10.59 -10.37 8.24
C ARG A 90 10.47 -9.95 9.70
N GLY A 91 10.05 -8.73 9.97
CA GLY A 91 9.85 -8.23 11.33
C GLY A 91 8.45 -8.52 11.91
N LEU A 92 7.58 -9.15 11.13
CA LEU A 92 6.23 -9.46 11.60
C LEU A 92 6.14 -10.81 12.35
#